data_236633de7be6a19af95f80eb5269253d
#
_entry.id   236633de7be6a19af95f80eb5269253d
#
_cell.length_a   1.000
_cell.length_b   1.000
_cell.length_c   1.000
_cell.angle_alpha   90.00
_cell.angle_beta   90.00
_cell.angle_gamma   90.00
#
_symmetry.space_group_name_H-M   'P 1'
#
loop_
_entity.id
_entity.type
_entity.pdbx_description
1 polymer ?
#
loop_
_entity_poly.entity_id
_entity_poly.type
_entity_poly.pdbx_seq_one_letter_code
_entity_poly.pdbx_strand_id
1 'polypeptide(L)'
;VLVGMVSAKGSPGVTTSALAVASQWPRRVLVLEADPFGGDIGAGLGGGEWPSASGLADAVVDLRSTGLDEALRRRVHRPAPHAPPILAGLGCVGQASSVAWTQLGAALGRMPGADTVADCGRFAVLDGVTPLLRGCDVVVLVVGSGLRAVRAGSRIAPLLREELNAEPGDVRVSLLVVGPDEPYSTSEIAAGCRLPLLGELPRDRRAADVWSDGVPPARAFDRSPLQRGANRIAAKLVRAGTAGAGAA
;
A
#
# COMPACT_ATOMS: atom_id res chain seq x y z
N VAL A 1 -3.76 12.15 4.19
CA VAL A 1 -3.91 11.43 2.92
C VAL A 1 -3.99 9.93 3.20
N LEU A 2 -4.94 9.26 2.58
CA LEU A 2 -5.10 7.81 2.59
C LEU A 2 -4.78 7.26 1.19
N VAL A 3 -3.74 6.44 1.08
CA VAL A 3 -3.31 5.80 -0.16
C VAL A 3 -3.55 4.30 -0.08
N GLY A 4 -4.28 3.74 -1.06
CA GLY A 4 -4.42 2.29 -1.21
C GLY A 4 -3.48 1.75 -2.29
N MET A 5 -2.73 0.70 -2.00
CA MET A 5 -1.85 0.04 -2.96
C MET A 5 -2.34 -1.38 -3.22
N VAL A 6 -2.56 -1.73 -4.49
CA VAL A 6 -3.06 -3.04 -4.92
C VAL A 6 -2.27 -3.60 -6.08
N SER A 7 -2.31 -4.91 -6.29
CA SER A 7 -1.79 -5.56 -7.49
C SER A 7 -2.86 -6.29 -8.28
N ALA A 8 -2.62 -6.49 -9.57
CA ALA A 8 -3.49 -7.28 -10.43
C ALA A 8 -3.28 -8.79 -10.29
N LYS A 9 -2.06 -9.22 -10.01
CA LYS A 9 -1.67 -10.63 -9.90
C LYS A 9 -0.35 -10.74 -9.15
N GLY A 10 -0.30 -11.71 -8.23
CA GLY A 10 0.80 -12.13 -7.36
C GLY A 10 2.13 -11.42 -7.46
N SER A 11 2.58 -10.97 -6.33
CA SER A 11 3.95 -10.56 -5.99
C SER A 11 4.68 -9.55 -6.92
N PRO A 12 4.06 -8.47 -7.41
CA PRO A 12 4.84 -7.38 -7.98
C PRO A 12 5.59 -6.58 -6.90
N GLY A 13 5.46 -6.97 -5.60
CA GLY A 13 6.05 -6.29 -4.47
C GLY A 13 5.19 -5.15 -3.90
N VAL A 14 3.87 -5.34 -3.77
CA VAL A 14 2.97 -4.33 -3.18
C VAL A 14 3.41 -4.00 -1.77
N THR A 15 3.57 -5.00 -0.90
CA THR A 15 4.02 -4.85 0.49
C THR A 15 5.38 -4.15 0.59
N THR A 16 6.36 -4.63 -0.17
CA THR A 16 7.70 -4.01 -0.24
C THR A 16 7.61 -2.55 -0.72
N SER A 17 6.77 -2.28 -1.72
CA SER A 17 6.57 -0.91 -2.24
C SER A 17 5.90 -0.01 -1.20
N ALA A 18 4.87 -0.50 -0.51
CA ALA A 18 4.17 0.24 0.54
C ALA A 18 5.11 0.61 1.69
N LEU A 19 5.90 -0.37 2.18
CA LEU A 19 6.88 -0.15 3.24
C LEU A 19 7.99 0.82 2.82
N ALA A 20 8.58 0.62 1.63
CA ALA A 20 9.62 1.49 1.10
C ALA A 20 9.10 2.93 0.91
N VAL A 21 7.94 3.11 0.31
CA VAL A 21 7.31 4.43 0.09
C VAL A 21 6.98 5.10 1.43
N ALA A 22 6.39 4.37 2.37
CA ALA A 22 6.08 4.90 3.70
C ALA A 22 7.33 5.26 4.49
N SER A 23 8.44 4.51 4.36
CA SER A 23 9.71 4.85 5.02
C SER A 23 10.31 6.19 4.55
N GLN A 24 9.96 6.63 3.35
CA GLN A 24 10.39 7.89 2.73
C GLN A 24 9.31 8.98 2.77
N TRP A 25 8.25 8.76 3.54
CA TRP A 25 7.15 9.71 3.63
C TRP A 25 7.59 11.02 4.32
N PRO A 26 7.27 12.20 3.76
CA PRO A 26 7.82 13.47 4.26
C PRO A 26 7.19 13.97 5.56
N ARG A 27 6.15 13.28 6.05
CA ARG A 27 5.45 13.62 7.30
C ARG A 27 5.04 12.35 8.04
N ARG A 28 4.30 12.44 9.14
CA ARG A 28 3.87 11.25 9.89
C ARG A 28 3.03 10.34 9.01
N VAL A 29 3.32 9.05 9.02
CA VAL A 29 2.63 8.05 8.22
C VAL A 29 2.44 6.75 9.01
N LEU A 30 1.33 6.07 8.74
CA LEU A 30 1.03 4.72 9.19
C LEU A 30 1.01 3.80 7.97
N VAL A 31 1.62 2.63 8.07
CA VAL A 31 1.36 1.52 7.14
C VAL A 31 0.23 0.68 7.70
N LEU A 32 -0.81 0.50 6.92
CA LEU A 32 -1.89 -0.43 7.20
C LEU A 32 -1.73 -1.66 6.31
N GLU A 33 -1.57 -2.84 6.89
CA GLU A 33 -1.63 -4.10 6.15
C GLU A 33 -3.10 -4.53 6.06
N ALA A 34 -3.69 -4.31 4.89
CA ALA A 34 -5.12 -4.50 4.64
C ALA A 34 -5.41 -5.62 3.62
N ASP A 35 -4.45 -6.53 3.40
CA ASP A 35 -4.67 -7.69 2.52
C ASP A 35 -5.74 -8.61 3.12
N PRO A 36 -6.88 -8.83 2.43
CA PRO A 36 -7.95 -9.69 2.94
C PRO A 36 -7.55 -11.18 3.01
N PHE A 37 -6.48 -11.57 2.34
CA PHE A 37 -5.97 -12.95 2.39
C PHE A 37 -5.03 -13.21 3.57
N GLY A 38 -4.70 -12.20 4.36
CA GLY A 38 -3.83 -12.28 5.52
C GLY A 38 -2.57 -11.43 5.34
N GLY A 39 -1.95 -11.08 6.46
CA GLY A 39 -0.77 -10.26 6.51
C GLY A 39 0.51 -11.07 6.68
N ASP A 40 1.55 -10.73 5.91
CA ASP A 40 2.87 -11.36 5.96
C ASP A 40 3.98 -10.45 6.52
N ILE A 41 3.66 -9.18 6.84
CA ILE A 41 4.66 -8.22 7.36
C ILE A 41 5.24 -8.72 8.69
N GLY A 42 4.41 -9.27 9.55
CA GLY A 42 4.86 -9.84 10.83
C GLY A 42 5.79 -11.03 10.66
N ALA A 43 5.53 -11.90 9.69
CA ALA A 43 6.38 -13.05 9.37
C ALA A 43 7.69 -12.65 8.67
N GLY A 44 7.62 -11.69 7.74
CA GLY A 44 8.77 -11.19 7.00
C GLY A 44 9.58 -10.15 7.79
N LEU A 45 9.25 -8.88 7.68
CA LEU A 45 9.94 -7.76 8.33
C LEU A 45 10.04 -7.93 9.86
N GLY A 46 9.03 -8.52 10.48
CA GLY A 46 9.00 -8.78 11.91
C GLY A 46 9.77 -10.03 12.35
N GLY A 47 10.33 -10.82 11.41
CA GLY A 47 11.06 -12.05 11.72
C GLY A 47 10.24 -13.12 12.46
N GLY A 48 8.91 -13.07 12.35
CA GLY A 48 8.00 -13.94 13.11
C GLY A 48 7.77 -13.52 14.56
N GLU A 49 8.46 -12.52 15.06
CA GLU A 49 8.36 -12.02 16.44
C GLU A 49 7.39 -10.81 16.55
N TRP A 50 6.23 -10.91 15.92
CA TRP A 50 5.24 -9.84 16.01
C TRP A 50 4.45 -9.94 17.32
N PRO A 51 4.16 -8.81 18.02
CA PRO A 51 3.37 -8.84 19.23
C PRO A 51 2.00 -9.47 19.00
N SER A 52 1.63 -10.43 19.85
CA SER A 52 0.31 -11.04 19.80
C SER A 52 -0.79 -9.99 20.01
N ALA A 53 -1.94 -10.20 19.40
CA ALA A 53 -3.10 -9.30 19.47
C ALA A 53 -2.80 -7.83 19.04
N SER A 54 -1.88 -7.62 18.10
CA SER A 54 -1.55 -6.31 17.53
C SER A 54 -1.96 -6.17 16.06
N GLY A 55 -2.87 -7.01 15.59
CA GLY A 55 -3.36 -7.01 14.21
C GLY A 55 -4.59 -6.14 13.97
N LEU A 56 -4.95 -6.04 12.69
CA LEU A 56 -6.08 -5.26 12.21
C LEU A 56 -7.41 -5.69 12.84
N ALA A 57 -7.62 -6.99 13.04
CA ALA A 57 -8.87 -7.50 13.66
C ALA A 57 -9.06 -6.92 15.07
N ASP A 58 -7.99 -6.91 15.89
CA ASP A 58 -8.05 -6.36 17.24
C ASP A 58 -8.23 -4.83 17.22
N ALA A 59 -7.57 -4.15 16.28
CA ALA A 59 -7.73 -2.70 16.11
C ALA A 59 -9.15 -2.30 15.74
N VAL A 60 -9.84 -3.10 14.92
CA VAL A 60 -11.25 -2.87 14.56
C VAL A 60 -12.17 -3.06 15.76
N VAL A 61 -11.90 -3.99 16.65
CA VAL A 61 -12.63 -4.16 17.90
C VAL A 61 -12.43 -2.95 18.81
N ASP A 62 -11.18 -2.52 19.01
CA ASP A 62 -10.85 -1.36 19.83
C ASP A 62 -11.46 -0.06 19.25
N LEU A 63 -11.44 0.10 17.92
CA LEU A 63 -12.02 1.27 17.25
C LEU A 63 -13.50 1.50 17.61
N ARG A 64 -14.26 0.41 17.80
CA ARG A 64 -15.69 0.49 18.17
C ARG A 64 -15.91 0.99 19.59
N SER A 65 -14.97 0.76 20.51
CA SER A 65 -15.10 1.05 21.93
C SER A 65 -14.29 2.24 22.42
N THR A 66 -13.11 2.50 21.83
CA THR A 66 -12.15 3.49 22.34
C THR A 66 -11.81 4.61 21.36
N GLY A 67 -12.25 4.48 20.09
CA GLY A 67 -11.90 5.42 19.03
C GLY A 67 -10.54 5.13 18.38
N LEU A 68 -10.26 5.83 17.25
CA LEU A 68 -9.13 5.54 16.38
C LEU A 68 -7.77 5.72 17.08
N ASP A 69 -7.57 6.85 17.75
CA ASP A 69 -6.27 7.17 18.35
C ASP A 69 -5.83 6.15 19.39
N GLU A 70 -6.76 5.69 20.22
CA GLU A 70 -6.46 4.71 21.24
C GLU A 70 -6.27 3.30 20.64
N ALA A 71 -7.10 2.93 19.66
CA ALA A 71 -6.95 1.67 18.94
C ALA A 71 -5.56 1.60 18.27
N LEU A 72 -5.12 2.66 17.61
CA LEU A 72 -3.80 2.72 16.98
C LEU A 72 -2.67 2.70 18.02
N ARG A 73 -2.77 3.46 19.13
CA ARG A 73 -1.74 3.42 20.17
C ARG A 73 -1.50 2.02 20.73
N ARG A 74 -2.54 1.20 20.82
CA ARG A 74 -2.45 -0.17 21.36
C ARG A 74 -1.91 -1.18 20.36
N ARG A 75 -2.17 -0.97 19.07
CA ARG A 75 -2.00 -2.01 18.04
C ARG A 75 -0.89 -1.73 17.03
N VAL A 76 -0.50 -0.46 16.88
CA VAL A 76 0.58 -0.09 15.96
C VAL A 76 1.93 -0.47 16.55
N HIS A 77 2.75 -1.11 15.74
CA HIS A 77 4.09 -1.53 16.10
C HIS A 77 5.12 -0.95 15.12
N ARG A 78 6.33 -0.73 15.62
CA ARG A 78 7.48 -0.34 14.79
C ARG A 78 8.57 -1.39 14.95
N PRO A 79 8.71 -2.33 14.01
CA PRO A 79 9.61 -3.49 14.16
C PRO A 79 11.10 -3.12 14.18
N ALA A 80 11.46 -1.98 13.55
CA ALA A 80 12.84 -1.51 13.49
C ALA A 80 12.89 0.03 13.42
N PRO A 81 14.01 0.67 13.81
CA PRO A 81 14.13 2.14 13.78
C PRO A 81 13.92 2.77 12.41
N HIS A 82 14.29 2.06 11.35
CA HIS A 82 14.11 2.51 9.95
C HIS A 82 12.72 2.21 9.39
N ALA A 83 11.93 1.35 10.06
CA ALA A 83 10.59 1.00 9.61
C ALA A 83 9.56 2.08 9.99
N PRO A 84 8.55 2.33 9.16
CA PRO A 84 7.40 3.14 9.56
C PRO A 84 6.60 2.44 10.67
N PRO A 85 5.72 3.15 11.40
CA PRO A 85 4.71 2.52 12.23
C PRO A 85 3.77 1.66 11.37
N ILE A 86 3.45 0.45 11.84
CA ILE A 86 2.67 -0.54 11.10
C ILE A 86 1.52 -1.04 11.95
N LEU A 87 0.32 -1.05 11.39
CA LEU A 87 -0.79 -1.86 11.87
C LEU A 87 -0.79 -3.15 11.04
N ALA A 88 -0.42 -4.25 11.68
CA ALA A 88 -0.33 -5.56 11.02
C ALA A 88 -1.69 -6.06 10.58
N GLY A 89 -1.70 -6.90 9.57
CA GLY A 89 -2.88 -7.39 8.89
C GLY A 89 -3.70 -8.43 9.67
N LEU A 90 -4.47 -9.18 8.92
CA LEU A 90 -5.33 -10.23 9.45
C LEU A 90 -4.51 -11.51 9.70
N GLY A 91 -4.81 -12.18 10.78
CA GLY A 91 -4.20 -13.48 11.10
C GLY A 91 -4.73 -14.64 10.26
N CYS A 92 -5.92 -14.49 9.67
CA CYS A 92 -6.51 -15.45 8.75
C CYS A 92 -7.58 -14.81 7.85
N VAL A 93 -7.82 -15.44 6.70
CA VAL A 93 -8.78 -14.98 5.68
C VAL A 93 -10.21 -14.82 6.24
N GLY A 94 -10.63 -15.68 7.16
CA GLY A 94 -11.96 -15.62 7.75
C GLY A 94 -12.27 -14.34 8.51
N GLN A 95 -11.25 -13.60 8.96
CA GLN A 95 -11.43 -12.33 9.65
C GLN A 95 -11.80 -11.17 8.71
N ALA A 96 -11.50 -11.29 7.41
CA ALA A 96 -11.72 -10.20 6.44
C ALA A 96 -13.19 -9.74 6.38
N SER A 97 -14.13 -10.68 6.52
CA SER A 97 -15.57 -10.40 6.51
C SER A 97 -16.06 -9.65 7.76
N SER A 98 -15.30 -9.70 8.86
CA SER A 98 -15.65 -9.02 10.12
C SER A 98 -15.12 -7.57 10.18
N VAL A 99 -14.25 -7.18 9.25
CA VAL A 99 -13.69 -5.82 9.18
C VAL A 99 -14.70 -4.86 8.54
N ALA A 100 -15.03 -3.81 9.25
CA ALA A 100 -15.88 -2.72 8.75
C ALA A 100 -15.04 -1.77 7.86
N TRP A 101 -14.64 -2.22 6.67
CA TRP A 101 -13.70 -1.54 5.77
C TRP A 101 -14.06 -0.10 5.46
N THR A 102 -15.36 0.20 5.24
CA THR A 102 -15.83 1.59 5.01
C THR A 102 -15.56 2.48 6.21
N GLN A 103 -15.87 2.00 7.42
CA GLN A 103 -15.69 2.76 8.66
C GLN A 103 -14.21 2.95 8.97
N LEU A 104 -13.40 1.92 8.76
CA LEU A 104 -11.95 2.00 8.92
C LEU A 104 -11.36 3.02 7.95
N GLY A 105 -11.72 2.97 6.67
CA GLY A 105 -11.27 3.93 5.67
C GLY A 105 -11.66 5.37 6.01
N ALA A 106 -12.91 5.58 6.44
CA ALA A 106 -13.37 6.89 6.87
C ALA A 106 -12.66 7.41 8.13
N ALA A 107 -12.30 6.54 9.06
CA ALA A 107 -11.56 6.91 10.26
C ALA A 107 -10.10 7.28 9.91
N LEU A 108 -9.44 6.47 9.08
CA LEU A 108 -8.05 6.72 8.65
C LEU A 108 -7.93 7.96 7.74
N GLY A 109 -8.87 8.17 6.82
CA GLY A 109 -8.89 9.35 5.95
C GLY A 109 -9.07 10.67 6.71
N ARG A 110 -9.67 10.61 7.90
CA ARG A 110 -9.82 11.78 8.80
C ARG A 110 -8.79 11.83 9.93
N MET A 111 -7.80 10.95 9.92
CA MET A 111 -6.79 10.90 10.99
C MET A 111 -5.98 12.20 11.05
N PRO A 112 -6.00 12.96 12.17
CA PRO A 112 -5.33 14.24 12.24
C PRO A 112 -3.81 14.08 12.29
N GLY A 113 -3.11 14.85 11.49
CA GLY A 113 -1.65 14.99 11.55
C GLY A 113 -0.84 13.78 11.10
N ALA A 114 -1.48 12.77 10.49
CA ALA A 114 -0.78 11.65 9.88
C ALA A 114 -1.48 11.15 8.61
N ASP A 115 -0.71 10.56 7.71
CA ASP A 115 -1.21 9.91 6.50
C ASP A 115 -1.21 8.39 6.69
N THR A 116 -1.89 7.68 5.78
CA THR A 116 -1.89 6.20 5.77
C THR A 116 -1.54 5.68 4.38
N VAL A 117 -0.63 4.72 4.33
CA VAL A 117 -0.36 3.87 3.16
C VAL A 117 -0.90 2.48 3.47
N ALA A 118 -1.96 2.09 2.78
CA ALA A 118 -2.61 0.79 2.93
C ALA A 118 -2.08 -0.20 1.87
N ASP A 119 -1.42 -1.26 2.32
CA ASP A 119 -1.13 -2.45 1.53
C ASP A 119 -2.40 -3.31 1.46
N CYS A 120 -3.10 -3.24 0.34
CA CYS A 120 -4.35 -3.96 0.11
C CYS A 120 -4.13 -5.29 -0.68
N GLY A 121 -2.90 -5.71 -0.83
CA GLY A 121 -2.54 -6.98 -1.48
C GLY A 121 -3.00 -7.07 -2.93
N ARG A 122 -3.70 -8.16 -3.27
CA ARG A 122 -4.25 -8.36 -4.62
C ARG A 122 -5.66 -7.80 -4.70
N PHE A 123 -5.92 -7.00 -5.74
CA PHE A 123 -7.27 -6.56 -6.05
C PHE A 123 -8.12 -7.73 -6.57
N ALA A 124 -9.28 -7.91 -5.96
CA ALA A 124 -10.33 -8.79 -6.46
C ALA A 124 -11.71 -8.15 -6.18
N VAL A 125 -12.60 -8.21 -7.17
CA VAL A 125 -13.92 -7.55 -7.12
C VAL A 125 -14.79 -8.05 -5.97
N LEU A 126 -14.62 -9.32 -5.59
CA LEU A 126 -15.41 -9.96 -4.54
C LEU A 126 -14.79 -9.85 -3.13
N ASP A 127 -13.59 -9.31 -3.02
CA ASP A 127 -12.89 -9.23 -1.75
C ASP A 127 -13.23 -7.96 -0.98
N GLY A 128 -13.36 -8.09 0.33
CA GLY A 128 -13.91 -7.07 1.23
C GLY A 128 -13.18 -5.72 1.28
N VAL A 129 -11.96 -5.59 0.71
CA VAL A 129 -11.15 -4.37 0.79
C VAL A 129 -11.60 -3.23 -0.14
N THR A 130 -12.44 -3.51 -1.14
CA THR A 130 -12.96 -2.48 -2.07
C THR A 130 -13.60 -1.26 -1.38
N PRO A 131 -14.37 -1.41 -0.28
CA PRO A 131 -14.90 -0.24 0.43
C PRO A 131 -13.83 0.65 1.07
N LEU A 132 -12.69 0.08 1.49
CA LEU A 132 -11.53 0.86 1.93
C LEU A 132 -10.93 1.64 0.75
N LEU A 133 -10.74 0.98 -0.39
CA LEU A 133 -10.19 1.61 -1.61
C LEU A 133 -11.04 2.77 -2.10
N ARG A 134 -12.38 2.66 -2.00
CA ARG A 134 -13.30 3.77 -2.34
C ARG A 134 -13.10 5.00 -1.45
N GLY A 135 -12.64 4.81 -0.22
CA GLY A 135 -12.32 5.86 0.73
C GLY A 135 -10.91 6.45 0.57
N CYS A 136 -10.08 5.91 -0.32
CA CYS A 136 -8.72 6.41 -0.54
C CYS A 136 -8.72 7.69 -1.40
N ASP A 137 -7.83 8.63 -1.06
CA ASP A 137 -7.54 9.81 -1.88
C ASP A 137 -6.83 9.41 -3.18
N VAL A 138 -5.96 8.39 -3.10
CA VAL A 138 -5.24 7.83 -4.25
C VAL A 138 -5.19 6.31 -4.14
N VAL A 139 -5.48 5.62 -5.25
CA VAL A 139 -5.30 4.17 -5.37
C VAL A 139 -4.23 3.88 -6.41
N VAL A 140 -3.25 3.08 -6.03
CA VAL A 140 -2.08 2.75 -6.84
C VAL A 140 -2.14 1.29 -7.27
N LEU A 141 -2.26 1.06 -8.58
CA LEU A 141 -2.09 -0.28 -9.16
C LEU A 141 -0.59 -0.55 -9.35
N VAL A 142 -0.06 -1.50 -8.61
CA VAL A 142 1.35 -1.92 -8.68
C VAL A 142 1.50 -3.05 -9.70
N VAL A 143 2.34 -2.86 -10.71
CA VAL A 143 2.53 -3.81 -11.81
C VAL A 143 4.03 -4.01 -12.08
N GLY A 144 4.47 -5.25 -12.26
CA GLY A 144 5.81 -5.54 -12.75
C GLY A 144 5.92 -5.39 -14.27
N SER A 145 7.14 -5.31 -14.80
CA SER A 145 7.41 -5.07 -16.23
C SER A 145 7.24 -6.30 -17.15
N GLY A 146 7.12 -7.51 -16.61
CA GLY A 146 6.98 -8.72 -17.43
C GLY A 146 5.59 -8.86 -18.08
N LEU A 147 5.51 -9.51 -19.26
CA LEU A 147 4.28 -9.68 -20.05
C LEU A 147 3.08 -10.18 -19.22
N ARG A 148 3.29 -11.15 -18.34
CA ARG A 148 2.21 -11.69 -17.50
C ARG A 148 1.64 -10.65 -16.54
N ALA A 149 2.49 -9.80 -15.96
CA ALA A 149 2.09 -8.74 -15.05
C ALA A 149 1.36 -7.62 -15.81
N VAL A 150 1.88 -7.21 -16.96
CA VAL A 150 1.26 -6.19 -17.83
C VAL A 150 -0.13 -6.65 -18.30
N ARG A 151 -0.26 -7.89 -18.78
CA ARG A 151 -1.57 -8.45 -19.17
C ARG A 151 -2.56 -8.54 -18.00
N ALA A 152 -2.08 -8.86 -16.80
CA ALA A 152 -2.93 -8.86 -15.62
C ALA A 152 -3.37 -7.42 -15.27
N GLY A 153 -2.43 -6.47 -15.27
CA GLY A 153 -2.70 -5.05 -15.04
C GLY A 153 -3.73 -4.49 -16.01
N SER A 154 -3.56 -4.75 -17.32
CA SER A 154 -4.50 -4.26 -18.35
C SER A 154 -5.93 -4.81 -18.21
N ARG A 155 -6.12 -5.98 -17.59
CA ARG A 155 -7.45 -6.55 -17.32
C ARG A 155 -8.07 -5.99 -16.05
N ILE A 156 -7.25 -5.74 -15.02
CA ILE A 156 -7.74 -5.27 -13.72
C ILE A 156 -7.95 -3.75 -13.70
N ALA A 157 -7.16 -2.98 -14.43
CA ALA A 157 -7.26 -1.52 -14.42
C ALA A 157 -8.67 -0.97 -14.78
N PRO A 158 -9.39 -1.49 -15.80
CA PRO A 158 -10.76 -1.07 -16.06
C PRO A 158 -11.72 -1.37 -14.90
N LEU A 159 -11.63 -2.59 -14.32
CA LEU A 159 -12.47 -3.00 -13.20
C LEU A 159 -12.18 -2.14 -11.95
N LEU A 160 -10.91 -1.86 -11.69
CA LEU A 160 -10.52 -1.00 -10.57
C LEU A 160 -11.08 0.43 -10.73
N ARG A 161 -11.04 1.00 -11.93
CA ARG A 161 -11.67 2.30 -12.21
C ARG A 161 -13.18 2.28 -12.04
N GLU A 162 -13.84 1.25 -12.55
CA GLU A 162 -15.29 1.07 -12.40
C GLU A 162 -15.69 1.01 -10.92
N GLU A 163 -15.00 0.18 -10.13
CA GLU A 163 -15.25 0.04 -8.69
C GLU A 163 -15.02 1.34 -7.91
N LEU A 164 -14.13 2.19 -8.39
CA LEU A 164 -13.81 3.47 -7.75
C LEU A 164 -14.55 4.68 -8.37
N ASN A 165 -15.42 4.45 -9.36
CA ASN A 165 -16.07 5.50 -10.13
C ASN A 165 -15.08 6.55 -10.66
N ALA A 166 -13.93 6.08 -11.17
CA ALA A 166 -12.86 6.93 -11.68
C ALA A 166 -12.88 7.02 -13.21
N GLU A 167 -12.85 8.24 -13.75
CA GLU A 167 -12.81 8.48 -15.18
C GLU A 167 -11.45 8.12 -15.79
N PRO A 168 -11.38 7.85 -17.11
CA PRO A 168 -10.11 7.66 -17.79
C PRO A 168 -9.20 8.88 -17.62
N GLY A 169 -7.98 8.65 -17.12
CA GLY A 169 -7.01 9.73 -16.86
C GLY A 169 -7.09 10.35 -15.46
N ASP A 170 -8.05 9.94 -14.65
CA ASP A 170 -8.14 10.36 -13.26
C ASP A 170 -6.90 9.90 -12.49
N VAL A 171 -6.13 10.86 -11.96
CA VAL A 171 -4.91 10.61 -11.19
C VAL A 171 -5.16 9.91 -9.86
N ARG A 172 -6.41 9.89 -9.40
CA ARG A 172 -6.83 9.15 -8.22
C ARG A 172 -6.58 7.65 -8.38
N VAL A 173 -6.61 7.11 -9.61
CA VAL A 173 -6.21 5.74 -9.92
C VAL A 173 -4.97 5.78 -10.79
N SER A 174 -3.83 5.49 -10.23
CA SER A 174 -2.51 5.64 -10.87
C SER A 174 -1.73 4.33 -10.92
N LEU A 175 -0.79 4.24 -11.84
CA LEU A 175 0.06 3.07 -12.05
C LEU A 175 1.45 3.29 -11.43
N LEU A 176 1.93 2.30 -10.68
CA LEU A 176 3.31 2.18 -10.24
C LEU A 176 3.95 0.95 -10.88
N VAL A 177 5.04 1.15 -11.63
CA VAL A 177 5.80 0.05 -12.25
C VAL A 177 6.95 -0.36 -11.34
N VAL A 178 7.08 -1.66 -11.06
CA VAL A 178 8.17 -2.22 -10.26
C VAL A 178 9.12 -3.02 -11.17
N GLY A 179 10.41 -2.71 -11.12
CA GLY A 179 11.44 -3.29 -11.98
C GLY A 179 11.17 -2.95 -13.43
N PRO A 180 11.32 -1.67 -13.83
CA PRO A 180 11.10 -1.22 -15.21
C PRO A 180 12.24 -1.68 -16.12
N ASP A 181 12.36 -2.98 -16.28
CA ASP A 181 13.31 -3.63 -17.15
C ASP A 181 12.57 -4.29 -18.30
N GLU A 182 13.32 -4.70 -19.32
CA GLU A 182 12.76 -5.39 -20.48
C GLU A 182 11.68 -6.45 -20.13
N PRO A 183 10.72 -6.71 -21.03
CA PRO A 183 10.70 -6.24 -22.42
C PRO A 183 9.94 -4.93 -22.66
N TYR A 184 9.21 -4.41 -21.68
CA TYR A 184 8.34 -3.25 -21.87
C TYR A 184 8.81 -2.04 -21.09
N SER A 185 8.83 -0.89 -21.75
CA SER A 185 9.06 0.40 -21.11
C SER A 185 7.89 0.77 -20.18
N THR A 186 8.16 1.61 -19.20
CA THR A 186 7.16 2.10 -18.27
C THR A 186 5.98 2.80 -18.97
N SER A 187 6.26 3.51 -20.07
CA SER A 187 5.24 4.18 -20.89
C SER A 187 4.33 3.19 -21.64
N GLU A 188 4.89 2.11 -22.18
CA GLU A 188 4.11 1.05 -22.83
C GLU A 188 3.21 0.33 -21.82
N ILE A 189 3.71 0.08 -20.61
CA ILE A 189 2.92 -0.51 -19.54
C ILE A 189 1.76 0.41 -19.14
N ALA A 190 2.02 1.70 -18.98
CA ALA A 190 1.00 2.69 -18.65
C ALA A 190 -0.07 2.80 -19.73
N ALA A 191 0.35 2.82 -21.00
CA ALA A 191 -0.56 2.81 -22.13
C ALA A 191 -1.40 1.52 -22.20
N GLY A 192 -0.78 0.36 -21.96
CA GLY A 192 -1.47 -0.94 -21.92
C GLY A 192 -2.48 -1.07 -20.78
N CYS A 193 -2.22 -0.48 -19.63
CA CYS A 193 -3.15 -0.41 -18.49
C CYS A 193 -4.15 0.75 -18.59
N ARG A 194 -3.92 1.73 -19.47
CA ARG A 194 -4.72 2.96 -19.61
C ARG A 194 -4.89 3.70 -18.28
N LEU A 195 -3.80 3.79 -17.53
CA LEU A 195 -3.74 4.51 -16.26
C LEU A 195 -2.65 5.57 -16.30
N PRO A 196 -2.84 6.71 -15.62
CA PRO A 196 -1.78 7.68 -15.40
C PRO A 196 -0.58 7.05 -14.71
N LEU A 197 0.62 7.34 -15.20
CA LEU A 197 1.85 6.84 -14.61
C LEU A 197 2.23 7.68 -13.38
N LEU A 198 2.15 7.09 -12.19
CA LEU A 198 2.69 7.67 -10.96
C LEU A 198 4.23 7.69 -11.00
N GLY A 199 4.81 6.58 -11.43
CA GLY A 199 6.27 6.43 -11.56
C GLY A 199 6.72 4.98 -11.52
N GLU A 200 7.99 4.80 -11.17
CA GLU A 200 8.63 3.48 -11.15
C GLU A 200 9.48 3.27 -9.88
N LEU A 201 9.58 2.03 -9.45
CA LEU A 201 10.53 1.57 -8.43
C LEU A 201 11.50 0.60 -9.09
N PRO A 202 12.82 0.87 -9.03
CA PRO A 202 13.81 -0.04 -9.58
C PRO A 202 13.83 -1.36 -8.81
N ARG A 203 14.19 -2.44 -9.50
CA ARG A 203 14.43 -3.74 -8.87
C ARG A 203 15.75 -3.68 -8.11
N ASP A 204 15.65 -3.66 -6.80
CA ASP A 204 16.80 -3.62 -5.89
C ASP A 204 16.59 -4.68 -4.82
N ARG A 205 17.03 -5.91 -5.12
CA ARG A 205 16.79 -7.06 -4.25
C ARG A 205 17.33 -6.84 -2.83
N ARG A 206 18.53 -6.29 -2.69
CA ARG A 206 19.13 -6.08 -1.36
C ARG A 206 18.33 -5.11 -0.49
N ALA A 207 17.83 -4.05 -1.09
CA ALA A 207 16.97 -3.11 -0.38
C ALA A 207 15.56 -3.67 -0.16
N ALA A 208 15.05 -4.49 -1.08
CA ALA A 208 13.77 -5.18 -0.93
C ALA A 208 13.80 -6.20 0.22
N ASP A 209 14.88 -6.98 0.36
CA ASP A 209 15.06 -7.99 1.42
C ASP A 209 15.01 -7.35 2.83
N VAL A 210 15.34 -6.06 2.98
CA VAL A 210 15.15 -5.33 4.25
C VAL A 210 13.66 -5.24 4.61
N TRP A 211 12.79 -5.05 3.60
CA TRP A 211 11.35 -4.89 3.80
C TRP A 211 10.59 -6.22 3.80
N SER A 212 11.03 -7.20 2.98
CA SER A 212 10.35 -8.50 2.87
C SER A 212 10.76 -9.49 3.95
N ASP A 213 12.04 -9.49 4.33
CA ASP A 213 12.63 -10.54 5.16
C ASP A 213 13.28 -10.01 6.45
N GLY A 214 13.17 -8.71 6.73
CA GLY A 214 13.74 -8.09 7.92
C GLY A 214 15.28 -8.11 7.97
N VAL A 215 15.92 -8.24 6.80
CA VAL A 215 17.39 -8.22 6.73
C VAL A 215 17.91 -6.86 7.22
N PRO A 216 18.93 -6.83 8.09
CA PRO A 216 19.47 -5.57 8.57
C PRO A 216 19.93 -4.66 7.41
N PRO A 217 19.58 -3.36 7.43
CA PRO A 217 19.92 -2.44 6.37
C PRO A 217 21.43 -2.22 6.26
N ALA A 218 21.97 -2.27 5.05
CA ALA A 218 23.37 -1.92 4.79
C ALA A 218 23.60 -0.40 4.96
N ARG A 219 24.88 0.02 5.16
CA ARG A 219 25.25 1.44 5.33
C ARG A 219 24.69 2.39 4.27
N ALA A 220 24.54 1.92 3.02
CA ALA A 220 24.03 2.73 1.90
C ALA A 220 22.52 2.52 1.63
N PHE A 221 21.80 1.86 2.51
CA PHE A 221 20.39 1.51 2.32
C PHE A 221 19.54 2.73 1.95
N ASP A 222 19.64 3.83 2.69
CA ASP A 222 18.85 5.05 2.44
C ASP A 222 19.14 5.70 1.08
N ARG A 223 20.31 5.38 0.49
CA ARG A 223 20.73 5.84 -0.84
C ARG A 223 20.57 4.78 -1.92
N SER A 224 19.94 3.66 -1.61
CA SER A 224 19.68 2.59 -2.58
C SER A 224 18.78 3.09 -3.72
N PRO A 225 18.81 2.47 -4.89
CA PRO A 225 17.90 2.80 -5.99
C PRO A 225 16.44 2.72 -5.57
N LEU A 226 16.04 1.69 -4.81
CA LEU A 226 14.69 1.52 -4.29
C LEU A 226 14.28 2.70 -3.41
N GLN A 227 15.10 3.08 -2.41
CA GLN A 227 14.78 4.16 -1.49
C GLN A 227 14.69 5.53 -2.18
N ARG A 228 15.58 5.81 -3.15
CA ARG A 228 15.47 7.02 -3.98
C ARG A 228 14.20 7.04 -4.83
N GLY A 229 13.83 5.89 -5.40
CA GLY A 229 12.56 5.72 -6.11
C GLY A 229 11.37 5.97 -5.18
N ALA A 230 11.36 5.32 -4.03
CA ALA A 230 10.32 5.45 -3.01
C ALA A 230 10.13 6.90 -2.54
N ASN A 231 11.22 7.65 -2.33
CA ASN A 231 11.15 9.07 -1.98
C ASN A 231 10.42 9.90 -3.05
N ARG A 232 10.73 9.68 -4.34
CA ARG A 232 10.03 10.37 -5.44
C ARG A 232 8.54 10.02 -5.49
N ILE A 233 8.20 8.76 -5.26
CA ILE A 233 6.80 8.30 -5.24
C ILE A 233 6.07 8.89 -4.05
N ALA A 234 6.63 8.84 -2.84
CA ALA A 234 6.02 9.43 -1.63
C ALA A 234 5.69 10.92 -1.84
N ALA A 235 6.65 11.70 -2.38
CA ALA A 235 6.44 13.11 -2.67
C ALA A 235 5.30 13.37 -3.68
N LYS A 236 5.14 12.51 -4.69
CA LYS A 236 4.03 12.61 -5.66
C LYS A 236 2.69 12.26 -5.03
N LEU A 237 2.62 11.21 -4.22
CA LEU A 237 1.40 10.77 -3.55
C LEU A 237 0.88 11.83 -2.58
N VAL A 238 1.76 12.45 -1.80
CA VAL A 238 1.37 13.55 -0.90
C VAL A 238 0.74 14.70 -1.69
N ARG A 239 1.35 15.09 -2.81
CA ARG A 239 0.79 16.16 -3.66
C ARG A 239 -0.57 15.79 -4.27
N ALA A 240 -0.70 14.55 -4.79
CA ALA A 240 -1.93 14.08 -5.39
C ALA A 240 -3.08 14.02 -4.39
N GLY A 241 -2.84 13.48 -3.18
CA GLY A 241 -3.85 13.38 -2.13
C GLY A 241 -4.28 14.74 -1.59
N THR A 242 -3.38 15.72 -1.50
CA THR A 242 -3.75 17.07 -1.04
C THR A 242 -4.53 17.87 -2.08
N ALA A 243 -4.31 17.62 -3.37
CA ALA A 243 -5.08 18.26 -4.44
C ALA A 243 -6.54 17.80 -4.48
N GLY A 244 -6.80 16.50 -4.21
CA GLY A 244 -8.16 15.94 -4.12
C GLY A 244 -8.96 16.48 -2.93
N ALA A 245 -8.33 16.72 -1.78
CA ALA A 245 -8.98 17.22 -0.57
C ALA A 245 -9.42 18.69 -0.69
N GLY A 246 -8.87 19.46 -1.62
CA GLY A 246 -9.26 20.87 -1.88
C GLY A 246 -10.40 21.05 -2.89
N ALA A 247 -10.85 19.98 -3.54
CA ALA A 247 -11.88 20.01 -4.59
C ALA A 247 -13.24 19.42 -4.13
N ALA A 248 -13.34 18.94 -2.91
CA ALA A 248 -14.55 18.44 -2.26
C ALA A 248 -15.05 19.42 -1.21
#